data_1cf90d2094febf0bc9b95390f76e13f8
#
_entry.id   1cf90d2094febf0bc9b95390f76e13f8
#
_cell.length_a   1.000
_cell.length_b   1.000
_cell.length_c   1.000
_cell.angle_alpha   90.00
_cell.angle_beta   90.00
_cell.angle_gamma   90.00
#
_symmetry.space_group_name_H-M   'P 1'
#
loop_
_entity.id
_entity.type
_entity.pdbx_description
1 polymer ?
#
loop_
_entity_poly.entity_id
_entity_poly.type
_entity_poly.pdbx_seq_one_letter_code
_entity_poly.pdbx_strand_id
1 'polypeptide(L)'
;MSAHYVPGLLKEEVLKTYNVVEKNIKDPEKEIDADYIFDCRGRPKNLDDYHELTNPINSVLLATGSKDSSRNYTYSVATPDGWTFVVPNQDSTSYGYLYNNKITSKEEATYNMMELFDVEPDGEFSFNNYIAKSVWKGERTILNGNMLAFLEPLEATSGHLYMETASNVWKNIIQKSLTRNEVDKKVHELMWKIETFVLWHYQNGSKYDTPFWEYAKSLPFNPPKEFIEIVDTVNKKTRNQLVHDTDYYAIWQPNSFKNWAEGSWYR
;
A
#
# COMPACT_ATOMS: atom_id res chain seq x y z
N MET A 1 -16.69 12.77 8.06
CA MET A 1 -15.78 13.91 7.73
C MET A 1 -15.05 13.50 6.45
N SER A 2 -15.05 14.32 5.43
CA SER A 2 -14.35 14.00 4.18
C SER A 2 -12.84 13.98 4.42
N ALA A 3 -12.14 12.99 3.85
CA ALA A 3 -10.69 12.85 3.98
C ALA A 3 -9.90 14.09 3.50
N HIS A 4 -10.49 14.91 2.63
CA HIS A 4 -9.90 16.16 2.15
C HIS A 4 -9.70 17.24 3.23
N TYR A 5 -10.46 17.21 4.32
CA TYR A 5 -10.34 18.17 5.42
C TYR A 5 -9.26 17.79 6.44
N VAL A 6 -8.91 16.51 6.53
CA VAL A 6 -7.96 16.02 7.55
C VAL A 6 -6.57 16.67 7.42
N PRO A 7 -5.96 16.78 6.21
CA PRO A 7 -4.67 17.46 6.06
C PRO A 7 -4.71 18.93 6.49
N GLY A 8 -5.79 19.63 6.20
CA GLY A 8 -5.96 21.03 6.61
C GLY A 8 -6.00 21.19 8.13
N LEU A 9 -6.80 20.38 8.81
CA LEU A 9 -6.90 20.37 10.28
C LEU A 9 -5.56 19.99 10.93
N LEU A 10 -4.88 18.97 10.41
CA LEU A 10 -3.54 18.60 10.90
C LEU A 10 -2.53 19.71 10.69
N LYS A 11 -2.54 20.38 9.55
CA LYS A 11 -1.66 21.54 9.28
C LYS A 11 -1.90 22.66 10.29
N GLU A 12 -3.14 23.00 10.58
CA GLU A 12 -3.47 24.02 11.57
C GLU A 12 -2.95 23.67 12.97
N GLU A 13 -3.10 22.42 13.42
CA GLU A 13 -2.60 21.99 14.73
C GLU A 13 -1.07 21.96 14.76
N VAL A 14 -0.43 21.50 13.70
CA VAL A 14 1.05 21.50 13.58
C VAL A 14 1.59 22.92 13.65
N LEU A 15 0.99 23.87 12.93
CA LEU A 15 1.42 25.28 12.92
C LEU A 15 1.30 25.97 14.28
N LYS A 16 0.40 25.51 15.15
CA LYS A 16 0.27 26.03 16.53
C LYS A 16 1.40 25.58 17.46
N THR A 17 1.98 24.43 17.21
CA THR A 17 2.86 23.74 18.16
C THR A 17 4.31 23.68 17.68
N TYR A 18 4.53 23.65 16.35
CA TYR A 18 5.84 23.42 15.76
C TYR A 18 6.27 24.57 14.85
N ASN A 19 7.58 24.78 14.75
CA ASN A 19 8.14 25.71 13.78
C ASN A 19 8.10 25.07 12.37
N VAL A 20 7.33 25.67 11.47
CA VAL A 20 7.19 25.21 10.08
C VAL A 20 7.93 26.17 9.16
N VAL A 21 8.90 25.65 8.40
CA VAL A 21 9.70 26.41 7.45
C VAL A 21 9.47 25.84 6.04
N GLU A 22 9.05 26.67 5.11
CA GLU A 22 8.96 26.32 3.69
C GLU A 22 10.33 26.53 3.04
N LYS A 23 11.01 25.42 2.71
CA LYS A 23 12.33 25.46 2.09
C LYS A 23 12.51 24.28 1.13
N ASN A 24 13.14 24.53 -0.02
CA ASN A 24 13.54 23.46 -0.92
C ASN A 24 14.83 22.83 -0.41
N ILE A 25 14.75 21.63 0.16
CA ILE A 25 15.87 20.87 0.70
C ILE A 25 16.33 19.84 -0.33
N LYS A 26 17.59 19.91 -0.73
CA LYS A 26 18.22 18.94 -1.65
C LYS A 26 18.90 17.81 -0.89
N ASP A 27 19.69 18.16 0.12
CA ASP A 27 20.44 17.21 0.97
C ASP A 27 20.07 17.46 2.44
N PRO A 28 19.12 16.72 3.01
CA PRO A 28 18.68 16.91 4.40
C PRO A 28 19.83 16.82 5.39
N GLU A 29 20.75 15.86 5.18
CA GLU A 29 21.87 15.62 6.10
C GLU A 29 22.80 16.84 6.24
N LYS A 30 22.95 17.63 5.17
CA LYS A 30 23.82 18.82 5.16
C LYS A 30 23.09 20.13 5.45
N GLU A 31 21.80 20.20 5.08
CA GLU A 31 21.06 21.46 5.08
C GLU A 31 20.16 21.66 6.30
N ILE A 32 19.94 20.61 7.09
CA ILE A 32 19.09 20.67 8.29
C ILE A 32 19.95 20.48 9.53
N ASP A 33 19.87 21.45 10.44
CA ASP A 33 20.48 21.39 11.75
C ASP A 33 19.48 20.78 12.74
N ALA A 34 19.57 19.44 12.95
CA ALA A 34 18.77 18.67 13.88
C ALA A 34 19.51 17.38 14.25
N ASP A 35 19.23 16.84 15.41
CA ASP A 35 19.80 15.56 15.87
C ASP A 35 19.31 14.39 15.00
N TYR A 36 18.05 14.43 14.56
CA TYR A 36 17.43 13.44 13.68
C TYR A 36 16.50 14.10 12.67
N ILE A 37 16.46 13.53 11.46
CA ILE A 37 15.70 14.04 10.33
C ILE A 37 14.83 12.91 9.79
N PHE A 38 13.52 13.10 9.76
CA PHE A 38 12.62 12.20 9.04
C PHE A 38 12.41 12.70 7.62
N ASP A 39 12.95 11.98 6.64
CA ASP A 39 12.76 12.29 5.22
C ASP A 39 11.49 11.61 4.71
N CYS A 40 10.40 12.36 4.65
CA CYS A 40 9.10 11.91 4.15
C CYS A 40 8.76 12.54 2.79
N ARG A 41 9.75 13.09 2.09
CA ARG A 41 9.54 13.66 0.75
C ARG A 41 9.12 12.55 -0.22
N GLY A 42 8.36 12.85 -1.22
CA GLY A 42 7.79 11.93 -2.21
C GLY A 42 8.65 10.72 -2.63
N ARG A 43 8.64 10.35 -3.88
CA ARG A 43 9.39 9.18 -4.37
C ARG A 43 10.88 9.47 -4.55
N PRO A 44 11.78 8.48 -4.33
CA PRO A 44 13.21 8.63 -4.62
C PRO A 44 13.44 8.87 -6.12
N LYS A 45 14.52 9.57 -6.46
CA LYS A 45 14.89 9.85 -7.85
C LYS A 45 15.46 8.64 -8.59
N ASN A 46 16.13 7.75 -7.87
CA ASN A 46 16.60 6.45 -8.36
C ASN A 46 16.36 5.38 -7.30
N LEU A 47 16.47 4.13 -7.68
CA LEU A 47 16.22 2.97 -6.82
C LEU A 47 17.48 2.14 -6.51
N ASP A 48 18.68 2.71 -6.67
CA ASP A 48 19.95 2.01 -6.44
C ASP A 48 20.09 1.50 -4.99
N ASP A 49 19.56 2.27 -4.02
CA ASP A 49 19.53 1.93 -2.60
C ASP A 49 18.20 1.27 -2.16
N TYR A 50 17.46 0.69 -3.09
CA TYR A 50 16.16 0.07 -2.84
C TYR A 50 16.13 -1.39 -3.32
N HIS A 51 15.29 -2.18 -2.69
CA HIS A 51 14.85 -3.48 -3.18
C HIS A 51 13.55 -3.29 -3.96
N GLU A 52 13.47 -3.88 -5.13
CA GLU A 52 12.20 -3.98 -5.86
C GLU A 52 11.31 -5.03 -5.18
N LEU A 53 10.03 -4.72 -5.02
CA LEU A 53 9.02 -5.63 -4.49
C LEU A 53 8.32 -6.34 -5.65
N THR A 54 7.99 -7.61 -5.44
CA THR A 54 7.26 -8.41 -6.41
C THR A 54 5.80 -7.98 -6.44
N ASN A 55 5.37 -7.43 -7.56
CA ASN A 55 3.98 -6.99 -7.73
C ASN A 55 3.63 -6.97 -9.23
N PRO A 56 2.45 -7.44 -9.65
CA PRO A 56 2.07 -7.44 -11.07
C PRO A 56 1.65 -6.06 -11.60
N ILE A 57 1.41 -5.08 -10.73
CA ILE A 57 0.88 -3.74 -11.07
C ILE A 57 1.99 -2.70 -11.10
N ASN A 58 1.96 -1.80 -12.09
CA ASN A 58 2.92 -0.71 -12.22
C ASN A 58 2.34 0.61 -12.73
N SER A 59 1.02 0.68 -12.97
CA SER A 59 0.36 1.85 -13.54
C SER A 59 -1.06 2.00 -13.03
N VAL A 60 -1.57 3.22 -13.04
CA VAL A 60 -2.93 3.54 -12.64
C VAL A 60 -3.52 4.61 -13.53
N LEU A 61 -4.80 4.44 -13.90
CA LEU A 61 -5.67 5.49 -14.39
C LEU A 61 -6.54 5.97 -13.24
N LEU A 62 -6.68 7.27 -13.10
CA LEU A 62 -7.52 7.89 -12.08
C LEU A 62 -8.76 8.49 -12.74
N ALA A 63 -9.89 8.46 -12.07
CA ALA A 63 -11.10 9.16 -12.50
C ALA A 63 -11.92 9.63 -11.30
N THR A 64 -12.68 10.69 -11.53
CA THR A 64 -13.67 11.20 -10.59
C THR A 64 -15.05 11.11 -11.25
N GLY A 65 -15.91 10.29 -10.67
CA GLY A 65 -17.31 10.14 -11.11
C GLY A 65 -18.30 10.83 -10.21
N SER A 66 -19.57 10.74 -10.57
CA SER A 66 -20.68 11.23 -9.77
C SER A 66 -20.73 10.52 -8.40
N LYS A 67 -21.38 11.18 -7.43
CA LYS A 67 -21.58 10.61 -6.10
C LYS A 67 -22.37 9.30 -6.17
N ASP A 68 -21.80 8.24 -5.61
CA ASP A 68 -22.55 6.99 -5.33
C ASP A 68 -23.20 7.07 -3.95
N SER A 69 -24.51 7.33 -3.94
CA SER A 69 -25.28 7.39 -2.70
C SER A 69 -25.74 6.01 -2.19
N SER A 70 -25.54 4.96 -2.98
CA SER A 70 -25.94 3.59 -2.64
C SER A 70 -24.96 2.89 -1.73
N ARG A 71 -23.72 3.40 -1.64
CA ARG A 71 -22.63 2.80 -0.86
C ARG A 71 -21.94 3.82 0.04
N ASN A 72 -21.52 3.37 1.19
CA ASN A 72 -20.77 4.15 2.18
C ASN A 72 -19.45 3.47 2.59
N TYR A 73 -18.94 2.59 1.74
CA TYR A 73 -17.69 1.85 1.95
C TYR A 73 -16.85 1.83 0.69
N THR A 74 -15.53 1.80 0.86
CA THR A 74 -14.58 1.56 -0.23
C THR A 74 -14.62 0.09 -0.63
N TYR A 75 -14.52 -0.20 -1.92
CA TYR A 75 -14.44 -1.56 -2.42
C TYR A 75 -13.42 -1.69 -3.54
N SER A 76 -12.88 -2.89 -3.68
CA SER A 76 -11.94 -3.27 -4.72
C SER A 76 -12.61 -4.23 -5.69
N VAL A 77 -12.44 -3.99 -6.98
CA VAL A 77 -13.05 -4.78 -8.05
C VAL A 77 -11.95 -5.32 -8.96
N ALA A 78 -11.88 -6.64 -9.15
CA ALA A 78 -11.01 -7.22 -10.15
C ALA A 78 -11.46 -6.81 -11.56
N THR A 79 -10.50 -6.47 -12.42
CA THR A 79 -10.72 -6.07 -13.80
C THR A 79 -9.93 -6.99 -14.74
N PRO A 80 -10.14 -6.94 -16.06
CA PRO A 80 -9.35 -7.72 -16.99
C PRO A 80 -7.85 -7.51 -16.88
N ASP A 81 -7.44 -6.29 -16.49
CA ASP A 81 -6.05 -5.82 -16.52
C ASP A 81 -5.40 -5.68 -15.13
N GLY A 82 -6.16 -6.02 -14.08
CA GLY A 82 -5.75 -5.83 -12.70
C GLY A 82 -6.93 -5.66 -11.76
N TRP A 83 -7.05 -4.49 -11.14
CA TRP A 83 -8.14 -4.17 -10.23
C TRP A 83 -8.40 -2.67 -10.15
N THR A 84 -9.55 -2.31 -9.61
CA THR A 84 -9.95 -0.90 -9.41
C THR A 84 -10.38 -0.70 -7.96
N PHE A 85 -9.85 0.32 -7.30
CA PHE A 85 -10.47 0.84 -6.09
C PHE A 85 -11.61 1.80 -6.44
N VAL A 86 -12.68 1.73 -5.68
CA VAL A 86 -13.82 2.64 -5.78
C VAL A 86 -14.09 3.22 -4.40
N VAL A 87 -13.93 4.54 -4.28
CA VAL A 87 -14.05 5.26 -3.02
C VAL A 87 -15.19 6.26 -3.10
N PRO A 88 -16.39 5.94 -2.56
CA PRO A 88 -17.47 6.90 -2.44
C PRO A 88 -17.07 8.00 -1.44
N ASN A 89 -17.00 9.23 -1.94
CA ASN A 89 -16.77 10.43 -1.14
C ASN A 89 -18.09 11.14 -0.84
N GLN A 90 -18.01 12.26 -0.11
CA GLN A 90 -19.20 13.04 0.23
C GLN A 90 -19.94 13.57 -1.00
N ASP A 91 -19.23 14.03 -2.02
CA ASP A 91 -19.78 14.74 -3.17
C ASP A 91 -19.40 14.10 -4.53
N SER A 92 -18.59 13.06 -4.54
CA SER A 92 -18.09 12.38 -5.74
C SER A 92 -17.73 10.93 -5.41
N THR A 93 -17.35 10.17 -6.43
CA THR A 93 -16.72 8.85 -6.28
C THR A 93 -15.36 8.87 -6.97
N SER A 94 -14.31 8.45 -6.28
CA SER A 94 -12.97 8.33 -6.84
C SER A 94 -12.71 6.90 -7.29
N TYR A 95 -12.11 6.78 -8.47
CA TYR A 95 -11.73 5.51 -9.08
C TYR A 95 -10.24 5.49 -9.34
N GLY A 96 -9.62 4.34 -9.16
CA GLY A 96 -8.26 4.10 -9.61
C GLY A 96 -8.15 2.73 -10.23
N TYR A 97 -8.00 2.69 -11.55
CA TYR A 97 -7.85 1.49 -12.35
C TYR A 97 -6.38 1.12 -12.44
N LEU A 98 -5.98 0.10 -11.72
CA LEU A 98 -4.60 -0.36 -11.64
C LEU A 98 -4.36 -1.47 -12.66
N TYR A 99 -3.27 -1.36 -13.40
CA TYR A 99 -2.92 -2.28 -14.48
C TYR A 99 -1.40 -2.39 -14.67
N ASN A 100 -0.98 -3.27 -15.58
CA ASN A 100 0.43 -3.39 -15.97
C ASN A 100 0.61 -2.85 -17.39
N ASN A 101 1.28 -1.71 -17.52
CA ASN A 101 1.49 -1.05 -18.82
C ASN A 101 2.48 -1.78 -19.76
N LYS A 102 3.09 -2.87 -19.31
CA LYS A 102 3.91 -3.77 -20.15
C LYS A 102 3.05 -4.89 -20.76
N ILE A 103 1.83 -5.08 -20.30
CA ILE A 103 0.91 -6.14 -20.73
C ILE A 103 -0.30 -5.53 -21.44
N THR A 104 -0.91 -4.53 -20.83
CA THR A 104 -2.12 -3.84 -21.33
C THR A 104 -1.74 -2.43 -21.74
N SER A 105 -2.17 -2.00 -22.93
CA SER A 105 -1.99 -0.62 -23.37
C SER A 105 -2.86 0.34 -22.56
N LYS A 106 -2.45 1.62 -22.52
CA LYS A 106 -3.27 2.67 -21.88
C LYS A 106 -4.65 2.77 -22.50
N GLU A 107 -4.71 2.68 -23.82
CA GLU A 107 -5.96 2.76 -24.59
C GLU A 107 -6.92 1.63 -24.23
N GLU A 108 -6.41 0.42 -24.09
CA GLU A 108 -7.20 -0.75 -23.68
C GLU A 108 -7.64 -0.64 -22.22
N ALA A 109 -6.76 -0.25 -21.31
CA ALA A 109 -7.10 0.00 -19.90
C ALA A 109 -8.14 1.10 -19.76
N THR A 110 -8.05 2.18 -20.56
CA THR A 110 -9.05 3.26 -20.62
C THR A 110 -10.39 2.74 -21.10
N TYR A 111 -10.40 1.98 -22.19
CA TYR A 111 -11.64 1.39 -22.71
C TYR A 111 -12.31 0.49 -21.66
N ASN A 112 -11.55 -0.41 -21.04
CA ASN A 112 -12.06 -1.32 -20.01
C ASN A 112 -12.57 -0.58 -18.77
N MET A 113 -11.91 0.51 -18.38
CA MET A 113 -12.37 1.36 -17.27
C MET A 113 -13.71 2.03 -17.59
N MET A 114 -13.85 2.59 -18.78
CA MET A 114 -15.10 3.23 -19.23
C MET A 114 -16.24 2.22 -19.33
N GLU A 115 -16.00 1.05 -19.91
CA GLU A 115 -17.01 -0.01 -20.02
C GLU A 115 -17.48 -0.57 -18.67
N LEU A 116 -16.57 -0.69 -17.70
CA LEU A 116 -16.88 -1.30 -16.40
C LEU A 116 -17.48 -0.33 -15.38
N PHE A 117 -17.13 0.95 -15.46
CA PHE A 117 -17.45 1.92 -14.41
C PHE A 117 -18.17 3.17 -14.92
N ASP A 118 -18.36 3.31 -16.24
CA ASP A 118 -18.98 4.48 -16.88
C ASP A 118 -18.30 5.80 -16.45
N VAL A 119 -16.95 5.79 -16.38
CA VAL A 119 -16.13 6.96 -16.04
C VAL A 119 -14.96 7.09 -16.99
N GLU A 120 -14.62 8.31 -17.37
CA GLU A 120 -13.47 8.63 -18.20
C GLU A 120 -12.27 8.99 -17.31
N PRO A 121 -11.06 8.46 -17.58
CA PRO A 121 -9.86 8.83 -16.83
C PRO A 121 -9.54 10.32 -16.95
N ASP A 122 -9.27 10.97 -15.81
CA ASP A 122 -8.82 12.36 -15.70
C ASP A 122 -7.35 12.49 -15.26
N GLY A 123 -6.69 11.38 -14.95
CA GLY A 123 -5.28 11.33 -14.55
C GLY A 123 -4.67 9.95 -14.76
N GLU A 124 -3.33 9.95 -14.85
CA GLU A 124 -2.55 8.71 -14.93
C GLU A 124 -1.16 8.87 -14.35
N PHE A 125 -0.59 7.79 -13.84
CA PHE A 125 0.84 7.70 -13.57
C PHE A 125 1.33 6.27 -13.47
N SER A 126 2.62 6.05 -13.75
CA SER A 126 3.30 4.79 -13.52
C SER A 126 4.15 4.86 -12.26
N PHE A 127 4.40 3.70 -11.64
CA PHE A 127 5.15 3.59 -10.41
C PHE A 127 5.94 2.28 -10.33
N ASN A 128 6.93 2.27 -9.46
CA ASN A 128 7.62 1.07 -9.03
C ASN A 128 7.15 0.71 -7.62
N ASN A 129 7.16 -0.58 -7.31
CA ASN A 129 6.96 -1.11 -5.96
C ASN A 129 8.34 -1.36 -5.36
N TYR A 130 8.66 -0.76 -4.22
CA TYR A 130 10.00 -0.79 -3.64
C TYR A 130 10.01 -0.58 -2.13
N ILE A 131 11.12 -0.98 -1.50
CA ILE A 131 11.49 -0.61 -0.13
C ILE A 131 12.99 -0.25 -0.08
N ALA A 132 13.35 0.77 0.69
CA ALA A 132 14.74 1.12 0.93
C ALA A 132 15.52 -0.02 1.58
N LYS A 133 16.78 -0.23 1.18
CA LYS A 133 17.67 -1.25 1.77
C LYS A 133 17.95 -1.01 3.25
N SER A 134 17.82 0.24 3.71
CA SER A 134 17.87 0.62 5.12
C SER A 134 16.90 1.77 5.38
N VAL A 135 16.33 1.79 6.57
CA VAL A 135 15.56 2.93 7.09
C VAL A 135 16.47 4.15 7.28
N TRP A 136 17.77 3.92 7.44
CA TRP A 136 18.76 4.95 7.73
C TRP A 136 19.51 5.38 6.47
N LYS A 137 19.49 6.69 6.19
CA LYS A 137 20.30 7.31 5.17
C LYS A 137 21.32 8.24 5.83
N GLY A 138 22.54 7.74 5.98
CA GLY A 138 23.58 8.44 6.72
C GLY A 138 23.43 8.30 8.25
N GLU A 139 23.89 9.30 9.02
CA GLU A 139 23.96 9.21 10.48
C GLU A 139 22.67 9.66 11.16
N ARG A 140 21.97 10.63 10.61
CA ARG A 140 20.83 11.30 11.24
C ARG A 140 19.53 11.19 10.46
N THR A 141 19.60 10.90 9.16
CA THR A 141 18.43 10.87 8.29
C THR A 141 17.75 9.52 8.30
N ILE A 142 16.45 9.53 8.60
CA ILE A 142 15.55 8.38 8.65
C ILE A 142 14.57 8.50 7.48
N LEU A 143 14.52 7.49 6.63
CA LEU A 143 13.55 7.41 5.54
C LEU A 143 12.19 7.01 6.08
N ASN A 144 11.13 7.71 5.67
CA ASN A 144 9.75 7.35 5.96
C ASN A 144 8.82 7.82 4.81
N GLY A 145 7.54 7.47 4.85
CA GLY A 145 6.65 7.75 3.73
C GLY A 145 7.16 7.12 2.43
N ASN A 146 6.86 7.74 1.30
CA ASN A 146 7.29 7.23 -0.02
C ASN A 146 8.82 7.27 -0.24
N MET A 147 9.57 7.96 0.62
CA MET A 147 11.04 7.81 0.61
C MET A 147 11.50 6.46 1.16
N LEU A 148 10.75 5.85 2.06
CA LEU A 148 11.06 4.53 2.59
C LEU A 148 10.59 3.42 1.67
N ALA A 149 9.32 3.44 1.29
CA ALA A 149 8.72 2.35 0.54
C ALA A 149 7.46 2.80 -0.21
N PHE A 150 7.18 2.12 -1.30
CA PHE A 150 5.91 2.21 -2.01
C PHE A 150 5.49 0.81 -2.45
N LEU A 151 4.28 0.43 -2.11
CA LEU A 151 3.58 -0.73 -2.64
C LEU A 151 2.20 -0.27 -3.09
N GLU A 152 1.71 -0.87 -4.16
CA GLU A 152 0.37 -0.56 -4.69
C GLU A 152 -0.72 -0.66 -3.60
N PRO A 153 -1.84 0.08 -3.73
CA PRO A 153 -2.73 0.34 -2.58
C PRO A 153 -3.80 -0.73 -2.32
N LEU A 154 -3.71 -1.96 -2.82
CA LEU A 154 -4.76 -2.99 -2.72
C LEU A 154 -5.29 -3.16 -1.28
N GLU A 155 -4.41 -3.13 -0.31
CA GLU A 155 -4.74 -3.28 1.12
C GLU A 155 -4.51 -2.00 1.94
N ALA A 156 -4.21 -0.87 1.29
CA ALA A 156 -4.01 0.45 1.92
C ALA A 156 -3.01 0.46 3.10
N THR A 157 -1.95 -0.34 3.02
CA THR A 157 -1.04 -0.66 4.14
C THR A 157 0.02 0.39 4.43
N SER A 158 0.22 1.36 3.54
CA SER A 158 1.31 2.34 3.63
C SER A 158 1.31 3.11 4.95
N GLY A 159 0.15 3.58 5.41
CA GLY A 159 0.04 4.32 6.67
C GLY A 159 0.51 3.49 7.87
N HIS A 160 0.14 2.21 7.93
CA HIS A 160 0.57 1.30 8.99
C HIS A 160 2.09 1.09 8.97
N LEU A 161 2.68 0.83 7.80
CA LEU A 161 4.12 0.67 7.65
C LEU A 161 4.88 1.91 8.16
N TYR A 162 4.41 3.11 7.80
CA TYR A 162 5.06 4.36 8.19
C TYR A 162 4.97 4.62 9.70
N MET A 163 3.84 4.28 10.32
CA MET A 163 3.64 4.39 11.77
C MET A 163 4.50 3.37 12.52
N GLU A 164 4.57 2.12 12.09
CA GLU A 164 5.43 1.09 12.69
C GLU A 164 6.91 1.42 12.54
N THR A 165 7.30 1.98 11.38
CA THR A 165 8.67 2.47 11.19
C THR A 165 9.00 3.57 12.21
N ALA A 166 8.15 4.58 12.36
CA ALA A 166 8.35 5.66 13.33
C ALA A 166 8.40 5.11 14.77
N SER A 167 7.54 4.15 15.12
CA SER A 167 7.53 3.48 16.43
C SER A 167 8.84 2.73 16.72
N ASN A 168 9.35 1.97 15.74
CA ASN A 168 10.60 1.24 15.90
C ASN A 168 11.81 2.18 15.97
N VAL A 169 11.81 3.27 15.19
CA VAL A 169 12.82 4.34 15.28
C VAL A 169 12.79 5.00 16.65
N TRP A 170 11.61 5.28 17.21
CA TRP A 170 11.45 5.79 18.57
C TRP A 170 12.09 4.86 19.62
N LYS A 171 11.87 3.54 19.49
CA LYS A 171 12.49 2.52 20.35
C LYS A 171 14.01 2.53 20.24
N ASN A 172 14.56 2.82 19.07
CA ASN A 172 16.00 2.99 18.88
C ASN A 172 16.52 4.29 19.50
N ILE A 173 15.93 5.44 19.12
CA ILE A 173 16.48 6.77 19.46
C ILE A 173 16.24 7.11 20.92
N ILE A 174 15.03 6.92 21.44
CA ILE A 174 14.62 7.40 22.77
C ILE A 174 14.74 6.30 23.80
N GLN A 175 14.12 5.15 23.55
CA GLN A 175 14.09 4.06 24.53
C GLN A 175 15.40 3.27 24.59
N LYS A 176 16.26 3.36 23.57
CA LYS A 176 17.51 2.58 23.43
C LYS A 176 17.30 1.06 23.54
N SER A 177 16.09 0.59 23.18
CA SER A 177 15.70 -0.81 23.29
C SER A 177 15.89 -1.60 21.99
N LEU A 178 16.16 -0.93 20.87
CA LEU A 178 16.50 -1.52 19.58
C LEU A 178 17.76 -0.90 19.01
N THR A 179 18.56 -1.69 18.32
CA THR A 179 19.64 -1.23 17.45
C THR A 179 19.09 -0.81 16.08
N ARG A 180 19.87 -0.07 15.28
CA ARG A 180 19.48 0.28 13.90
C ARG A 180 19.21 -0.95 13.04
N ASN A 181 20.04 -1.98 13.15
CA ASN A 181 19.87 -3.22 12.41
C ASN A 181 18.57 -3.95 12.79
N GLU A 182 18.17 -3.91 14.06
CA GLU A 182 16.89 -4.49 14.49
C GLU A 182 15.70 -3.68 13.98
N VAL A 183 15.82 -2.35 13.86
CA VAL A 183 14.80 -1.51 13.19
C VAL A 183 14.66 -1.90 11.73
N ASP A 184 15.78 -1.95 10.98
CA ASP A 184 15.77 -2.36 9.57
C ASP A 184 15.12 -3.74 9.40
N LYS A 185 15.55 -4.71 10.22
CA LYS A 185 15.00 -6.07 10.17
C LYS A 185 13.49 -6.09 10.38
N LYS A 186 12.98 -5.38 11.41
CA LYS A 186 11.54 -5.35 11.72
C LYS A 186 10.73 -4.69 10.60
N VAL A 187 11.24 -3.62 10.00
CA VAL A 187 10.58 -2.91 8.90
C VAL A 187 10.54 -3.78 7.64
N HIS A 188 11.64 -4.47 7.30
CA HIS A 188 11.68 -5.37 6.17
C HIS A 188 10.80 -6.62 6.39
N GLU A 189 10.79 -7.21 7.59
CA GLU A 189 9.90 -8.31 7.93
C GLU A 189 8.42 -7.92 7.77
N LEU A 190 8.05 -6.72 8.22
CA LEU A 190 6.69 -6.21 8.05
C LEU A 190 6.35 -6.03 6.57
N MET A 191 7.24 -5.36 5.79
CA MET A 191 7.01 -5.17 4.36
C MET A 191 6.90 -6.50 3.61
N TRP A 192 7.76 -7.47 3.93
CA TRP A 192 7.68 -8.79 3.31
C TRP A 192 6.35 -9.52 3.62
N LYS A 193 5.83 -9.39 4.84
CA LYS A 193 4.49 -9.90 5.18
C LYS A 193 3.40 -9.19 4.38
N ILE A 194 3.51 -7.88 4.21
CA ILE A 194 2.57 -7.09 3.40
C ILE A 194 2.62 -7.53 1.94
N GLU A 195 3.82 -7.61 1.35
CA GLU A 195 4.03 -8.09 -0.03
C GLU A 195 3.42 -9.49 -0.24
N THR A 196 3.68 -10.41 0.69
CA THR A 196 3.13 -11.77 0.65
C THR A 196 1.61 -11.77 0.62
N PHE A 197 0.96 -10.98 1.49
CA PHE A 197 -0.49 -10.90 1.54
C PHE A 197 -1.08 -10.30 0.26
N VAL A 198 -0.47 -9.23 -0.25
CA VAL A 198 -0.89 -8.58 -1.50
C VAL A 198 -0.73 -9.54 -2.70
N LEU A 199 0.42 -10.21 -2.81
CA LEU A 199 0.63 -11.20 -3.87
C LEU A 199 -0.35 -12.37 -3.82
N TRP A 200 -0.74 -12.80 -2.63
CA TRP A 200 -1.73 -13.87 -2.47
C TRP A 200 -3.07 -13.54 -3.14
N HIS A 201 -3.47 -12.26 -3.15
CA HIS A 201 -4.66 -11.83 -3.87
C HIS A 201 -4.58 -12.15 -5.37
N TYR A 202 -3.42 -11.90 -5.97
CA TYR A 202 -3.20 -12.16 -7.39
C TYR A 202 -3.04 -13.65 -7.70
N GLN A 203 -2.40 -14.41 -6.81
CA GLN A 203 -2.21 -15.84 -6.97
C GLN A 203 -3.53 -16.64 -6.99
N ASN A 204 -4.53 -16.17 -6.26
CA ASN A 204 -5.87 -16.75 -6.31
C ASN A 204 -6.63 -16.39 -7.60
N GLY A 205 -6.14 -15.41 -8.35
CA GLY A 205 -6.72 -15.00 -9.62
C GLY A 205 -8.04 -14.27 -9.48
N SER A 206 -8.77 -14.23 -10.58
CA SER A 206 -10.09 -13.62 -10.67
C SER A 206 -10.98 -14.41 -11.63
N LYS A 207 -12.19 -13.90 -11.90
CA LYS A 207 -13.04 -14.44 -12.98
C LYS A 207 -12.49 -14.25 -14.38
N TYR A 208 -11.49 -13.37 -14.53
CA TYR A 208 -10.92 -13.05 -15.83
C TYR A 208 -9.77 -14.00 -16.16
N ASP A 209 -9.77 -14.46 -17.41
CA ASP A 209 -8.72 -15.29 -17.99
C ASP A 209 -8.03 -14.47 -19.08
N THR A 210 -7.12 -13.58 -18.66
CA THR A 210 -6.43 -12.61 -19.49
C THR A 210 -4.92 -12.69 -19.34
N PRO A 211 -4.14 -12.15 -20.29
CA PRO A 211 -2.68 -12.11 -20.18
C PRO A 211 -2.17 -11.49 -18.87
N PHE A 212 -2.87 -10.50 -18.33
CA PHE A 212 -2.52 -9.93 -17.03
C PHE A 212 -2.64 -10.98 -15.89
N TRP A 213 -3.75 -11.70 -15.82
CA TRP A 213 -3.99 -12.67 -14.74
C TRP A 213 -3.11 -13.92 -14.88
N GLU A 214 -2.77 -14.34 -16.11
CA GLU A 214 -1.77 -15.37 -16.37
C GLU A 214 -0.39 -14.94 -15.86
N TYR A 215 0.03 -13.72 -16.20
CA TYR A 215 1.29 -13.15 -15.70
C TYR A 215 1.31 -13.04 -14.18
N ALA A 216 0.25 -12.49 -13.57
CA ALA A 216 0.16 -12.31 -12.14
C ALA A 216 0.27 -13.63 -11.37
N LYS A 217 -0.37 -14.70 -11.86
CA LYS A 217 -0.25 -16.06 -11.30
C LYS A 217 1.13 -16.68 -11.51
N SER A 218 1.88 -16.27 -12.53
CA SER A 218 3.22 -16.79 -12.82
C SER A 218 4.32 -16.18 -11.95
N LEU A 219 4.04 -15.11 -11.23
CA LEU A 219 5.01 -14.46 -10.34
C LEU A 219 5.47 -15.41 -9.21
N PRO A 220 6.74 -15.34 -8.80
CA PRO A 220 7.24 -16.12 -7.68
C PRO A 220 6.45 -15.85 -6.41
N PHE A 221 5.86 -16.89 -5.82
CA PHE A 221 5.12 -16.79 -4.57
C PHE A 221 5.57 -17.87 -3.61
N ASN A 222 6.35 -17.49 -2.61
CA ASN A 222 6.93 -18.38 -1.60
C ASN A 222 6.52 -17.91 -0.20
N PRO A 223 5.25 -18.10 0.19
CA PRO A 223 4.76 -17.65 1.49
C PRO A 223 5.42 -18.44 2.62
N PRO A 224 5.64 -17.80 3.79
CA PRO A 224 6.16 -18.50 4.96
C PRO A 224 5.17 -19.50 5.51
N LYS A 225 5.68 -20.45 6.29
CA LYS A 225 4.86 -21.53 6.89
C LYS A 225 3.69 -20.97 7.71
N GLU A 226 3.94 -19.90 8.48
CA GLU A 226 2.88 -19.25 9.27
C GLU A 226 1.72 -18.73 8.41
N PHE A 227 2.03 -18.21 7.23
CA PHE A 227 1.00 -17.74 6.28
C PHE A 227 0.13 -18.91 5.78
N ILE A 228 0.78 -20.01 5.38
CA ILE A 228 0.09 -21.22 4.90
C ILE A 228 -0.81 -21.78 6.01
N GLU A 229 -0.33 -21.85 7.26
CA GLU A 229 -1.09 -22.33 8.40
C GLU A 229 -2.34 -21.47 8.69
N ILE A 230 -2.23 -20.14 8.53
CA ILE A 230 -3.38 -19.23 8.65
C ILE A 230 -4.40 -19.50 7.53
N VAL A 231 -3.95 -19.55 6.29
CA VAL A 231 -4.83 -19.84 5.14
C VAL A 231 -5.56 -21.18 5.32
N ASP A 232 -4.83 -22.21 5.72
CA ASP A 232 -5.40 -23.54 5.99
C ASP A 232 -6.44 -23.51 7.13
N THR A 233 -6.16 -22.76 8.18
CA THR A 233 -7.06 -22.58 9.31
C THR A 233 -8.34 -21.85 8.89
N VAL A 234 -8.21 -20.77 8.15
CA VAL A 234 -9.32 -19.97 7.64
C VAL A 234 -10.21 -20.77 6.71
N ASN A 235 -9.64 -21.62 5.87
CA ASN A 235 -10.40 -22.47 4.95
C ASN A 235 -11.23 -23.54 5.69
N LYS A 236 -10.79 -23.99 6.86
CA LYS A 236 -11.45 -25.00 7.68
C LYS A 236 -12.47 -24.45 8.67
N LYS A 237 -12.41 -23.18 9.03
CA LYS A 237 -13.25 -22.53 10.05
C LYS A 237 -14.35 -21.68 9.42
N THR A 238 -15.49 -21.59 10.10
CA THR A 238 -16.53 -20.60 9.78
C THR A 238 -16.18 -19.22 10.32
N ARG A 239 -16.83 -18.15 9.82
CA ARG A 239 -16.63 -16.78 10.33
C ARG A 239 -16.81 -16.68 11.83
N ASN A 240 -17.86 -17.31 12.39
CA ASN A 240 -18.12 -17.28 13.83
C ASN A 240 -17.01 -17.93 14.66
N GLN A 241 -16.34 -18.94 14.12
CA GLN A 241 -15.20 -19.59 14.78
C GLN A 241 -13.92 -18.74 14.73
N LEU A 242 -13.81 -17.81 13.76
CA LEU A 242 -12.66 -16.93 13.59
C LEU A 242 -12.77 -15.60 14.37
N VAL A 243 -13.97 -15.23 14.84
CA VAL A 243 -14.20 -13.94 15.57
C VAL A 243 -13.35 -13.82 16.84
N HIS A 244 -13.03 -14.95 17.47
CA HIS A 244 -12.22 -14.99 18.70
C HIS A 244 -10.75 -15.36 18.43
N ASP A 245 -10.35 -15.52 17.16
CA ASP A 245 -8.98 -15.83 16.80
C ASP A 245 -8.17 -14.54 16.82
N THR A 246 -7.18 -14.47 17.71
CA THR A 246 -6.34 -13.29 17.93
C THR A 246 -4.99 -13.38 17.23
N ASP A 247 -4.75 -14.42 16.46
CA ASP A 247 -3.53 -14.56 15.70
C ASP A 247 -3.52 -13.57 14.53
N TYR A 248 -2.48 -12.74 14.49
CA TYR A 248 -2.29 -11.74 13.43
C TYR A 248 -1.18 -12.17 12.49
N TYR A 249 -1.42 -11.97 11.20
CA TYR A 249 -0.36 -11.94 10.21
C TYR A 249 -0.13 -10.48 9.79
N ALA A 250 0.97 -9.90 10.21
CA ALA A 250 1.21 -8.45 10.13
C ALA A 250 0.06 -7.66 10.80
N ILE A 251 -0.84 -7.11 9.99
CA ILE A 251 -1.99 -6.30 10.45
C ILE A 251 -3.34 -7.02 10.26
N TRP A 252 -3.34 -8.16 9.59
CA TRP A 252 -4.57 -8.88 9.24
C TRP A 252 -4.90 -9.98 10.24
N GLN A 253 -6.14 -9.98 10.65
CA GLN A 253 -6.73 -11.06 11.41
C GLN A 253 -7.17 -12.20 10.47
N PRO A 254 -7.40 -13.43 10.98
CA PRO A 254 -7.94 -14.53 10.18
C PRO A 254 -9.21 -14.18 9.41
N ASN A 255 -10.06 -13.29 9.95
CA ASN A 255 -11.24 -12.80 9.25
C ASN A 255 -10.93 -12.01 7.97
N SER A 256 -9.80 -11.32 7.89
CA SER A 256 -9.38 -10.63 6.66
C SER A 256 -9.11 -11.64 5.54
N PHE A 257 -8.40 -12.72 5.88
CA PHE A 257 -8.17 -13.83 4.95
C PHE A 257 -9.48 -14.49 4.52
N LYS A 258 -10.42 -14.69 5.47
CA LYS A 258 -11.73 -15.28 5.17
C LYS A 258 -12.56 -14.40 4.25
N ASN A 259 -12.56 -13.10 4.49
CA ASN A 259 -13.25 -12.13 3.64
C ASN A 259 -12.72 -12.19 2.21
N TRP A 260 -11.40 -12.27 2.05
CA TRP A 260 -10.79 -12.40 0.75
C TRP A 260 -11.13 -13.74 0.08
N ALA A 261 -10.93 -14.85 0.78
CA ALA A 261 -11.20 -16.18 0.26
C ALA A 261 -12.66 -16.32 -0.20
N GLU A 262 -13.62 -15.87 0.61
CA GLU A 262 -15.04 -15.90 0.25
C GLU A 262 -15.38 -14.88 -0.85
N GLY A 263 -14.86 -13.66 -0.81
CA GLY A 263 -15.07 -12.64 -1.84
C GLY A 263 -14.55 -13.05 -3.21
N SER A 264 -13.50 -13.85 -3.29
CA SER A 264 -12.99 -14.37 -4.56
C SER A 264 -13.91 -15.38 -5.25
N TRP A 265 -14.89 -15.95 -4.54
CA TRP A 265 -15.86 -16.93 -5.08
C TRP A 265 -17.13 -16.28 -5.66
N TYR A 266 -17.40 -15.01 -5.35
CA TYR A 266 -18.59 -14.28 -5.86
C TYR A 266 -18.33 -13.55 -7.18
N ARG A 267 -17.54 -14.13 -8.04
CA ARG A 267 -17.09 -13.46 -9.28
C ARG A 267 -17.54 -14.19 -10.52
#